data_c5e6bde01f3a70e047b81f7134547aee
#
_entry.id   c5e6bde01f3a70e047b81f7134547aee
#
_cell.length_a   1.000
_cell.length_b   1.000
_cell.length_c   1.000
_cell.angle_alpha   90.00
_cell.angle_beta   90.00
_cell.angle_gamma   90.00
#
_symmetry.space_group_name_H-M   'P 1'
#
loop_
_entity.id
_entity.type
_entity.pdbx_description
1 polymer ?
#
loop_
_entity_poly.entity_id
_entity_poly.type
_entity_poly.pdbx_seq_one_letter_code
_entity_poly.pdbx_strand_id
1 'polypeptide(L)'
;MSSGISKTAKGKRGRPSLQQVLQQLDEEVSLLKTSMGGLPRAVEANAILHEIWIDDVHNSTAIEGNTMTRAQVEELVERGRASASLVEMLEVDGYAEVADWVYRHAADYQGVPVTVVSEAHRRAVELVWAKQPPASRDQPGAWRKTPVQVGKVVVSVPAAIPAELDAWSASTRDPKGRHPVVHAAVHHAWFERIHPFVDGNGRVGRLVLNFMLLQHGYPPAVIAKARRPRYLHGLALADDGNVNVLAEVIARAVSGTLTRFLVPALAGEARLVPLSALAARGPYSSAYLRLLVFDGKLKAVPDGNLWLSSKKWLQEYMRDRDPRGHKSLSKRRKKK
;
A
#
# COMPACT_ATOMS: atom_id res chain seq x y z
N MET A 1 30.57 -23.28 -50.27
CA MET A 1 29.52 -23.75 -49.35
C MET A 1 29.36 -22.68 -48.26
N SER A 2 28.38 -21.81 -48.41
CA SER A 2 28.17 -20.65 -47.56
C SER A 2 27.09 -21.00 -46.55
N SER A 3 27.44 -21.05 -45.25
CA SER A 3 26.50 -21.32 -44.15
C SER A 3 25.77 -20.04 -43.78
N GLY A 4 24.49 -19.95 -44.18
CA GLY A 4 23.59 -18.87 -43.81
C GLY A 4 23.24 -18.91 -42.33
N ILE A 5 23.69 -17.92 -41.58
CA ILE A 5 23.25 -17.67 -40.20
C ILE A 5 21.83 -17.07 -40.25
N SER A 6 20.84 -17.87 -39.88
CA SER A 6 19.46 -17.42 -39.74
C SER A 6 19.39 -16.34 -38.67
N LYS A 7 19.05 -15.10 -39.04
CA LYS A 7 18.69 -14.02 -38.11
C LYS A 7 17.34 -14.35 -37.52
N THR A 8 17.31 -14.85 -36.29
CA THR A 8 16.10 -14.95 -35.50
C THR A 8 15.48 -13.56 -35.32
N ALA A 9 14.33 -13.35 -35.93
CA ALA A 9 13.53 -12.14 -35.80
C ALA A 9 13.26 -11.85 -34.32
N LYS A 10 13.73 -10.70 -33.80
CA LYS A 10 13.31 -10.16 -32.48
C LYS A 10 11.82 -9.86 -32.60
N GLY A 11 10.98 -10.79 -32.16
CA GLY A 11 9.56 -10.55 -31.97
C GLY A 11 9.38 -9.32 -31.06
N LYS A 12 8.56 -8.34 -31.47
CA LYS A 12 8.10 -7.25 -30.61
C LYS A 12 7.49 -7.92 -29.36
N ARG A 13 8.13 -7.76 -28.19
CA ARG A 13 7.57 -8.24 -26.94
C ARG A 13 6.26 -7.48 -26.74
N GLY A 14 5.14 -8.14 -26.96
CA GLY A 14 3.81 -7.63 -26.63
C GLY A 14 3.71 -7.38 -25.12
N ARG A 15 2.75 -6.54 -24.72
CA ARG A 15 2.44 -6.33 -23.30
C ARG A 15 2.08 -7.69 -22.69
N PRO A 16 2.60 -8.06 -21.49
CA PRO A 16 2.27 -9.32 -20.85
C PRO A 16 0.75 -9.40 -20.58
N SER A 17 0.18 -10.58 -20.78
CA SER A 17 -1.23 -10.85 -20.44
C SER A 17 -1.45 -10.77 -18.94
N LEU A 18 -2.70 -10.59 -18.49
CA LEU A 18 -3.05 -10.63 -17.07
C LEU A 18 -2.57 -11.92 -16.42
N GLN A 19 -2.75 -13.07 -17.08
CA GLN A 19 -2.31 -14.37 -16.57
C GLN A 19 -0.79 -14.41 -16.32
N GLN A 20 0.01 -13.87 -17.24
CA GLN A 20 1.47 -13.80 -17.06
C GLN A 20 1.86 -12.88 -15.90
N VAL A 21 1.14 -11.76 -15.71
CA VAL A 21 1.37 -10.86 -14.57
C VAL A 21 1.04 -11.55 -13.26
N LEU A 22 -0.07 -12.29 -13.19
CA LEU A 22 -0.49 -13.01 -12.00
C LEU A 22 0.48 -14.14 -11.63
N GLN A 23 0.92 -14.92 -12.63
CA GLN A 23 1.92 -15.96 -12.41
C GLN A 23 3.23 -15.38 -11.87
N GLN A 24 3.70 -14.28 -12.42
CA GLN A 24 4.89 -13.58 -11.92
C GLN A 24 4.71 -13.12 -10.47
N LEU A 25 3.52 -12.61 -10.11
CA LEU A 25 3.22 -12.23 -8.73
C LEU A 25 3.31 -13.41 -7.76
N ASP A 26 2.81 -14.58 -8.15
CA ASP A 26 2.88 -15.79 -7.31
C ASP A 26 4.34 -16.21 -7.07
N GLU A 27 5.19 -16.14 -8.09
CA GLU A 27 6.62 -16.42 -7.99
C GLU A 27 7.30 -15.40 -7.05
N GLU A 28 6.99 -14.11 -7.18
CA GLU A 28 7.53 -13.04 -6.33
C GLU A 28 7.07 -13.17 -4.88
N VAL A 29 5.81 -13.52 -4.61
CA VAL A 29 5.28 -13.79 -3.24
C VAL A 29 5.96 -15.02 -2.63
N SER A 30 6.16 -16.07 -3.43
CA SER A 30 6.88 -17.28 -2.97
C SER A 30 8.33 -16.92 -2.62
N LEU A 31 8.99 -16.09 -3.42
CA LEU A 31 10.34 -15.60 -3.15
C LEU A 31 10.39 -14.74 -1.87
N LEU A 32 9.38 -13.90 -1.63
CA LEU A 32 9.27 -13.12 -0.39
C LEU A 32 9.16 -14.04 0.84
N LYS A 33 8.32 -15.07 0.76
CA LYS A 33 8.18 -16.06 1.84
C LYS A 33 9.50 -16.79 2.14
N THR A 34 10.22 -17.19 1.12
CA THR A 34 11.49 -17.94 1.29
C THR A 34 12.64 -17.06 1.76
N SER A 35 12.70 -15.79 1.31
CA SER A 35 13.81 -14.86 1.62
C SER A 35 13.61 -14.06 2.91
N MET A 36 12.35 -13.81 3.32
CA MET A 36 12.01 -12.92 4.45
C MET A 36 11.03 -13.54 5.45
N GLY A 37 10.54 -14.76 5.22
CA GLY A 37 9.51 -15.38 6.08
C GLY A 37 8.09 -14.86 5.83
N GLY A 38 7.88 -14.04 4.80
CA GLY A 38 6.61 -13.39 4.44
C GLY A 38 6.56 -11.89 4.72
N LEU A 39 5.36 -11.34 4.74
CA LEU A 39 5.13 -9.91 4.99
C LEU A 39 5.21 -9.59 6.49
N PRO A 40 5.86 -8.48 6.87
CA PRO A 40 5.75 -7.95 8.23
C PRO A 40 4.32 -7.44 8.49
N ARG A 41 3.82 -7.60 9.72
CA ARG A 41 2.46 -7.19 10.09
C ARG A 41 2.40 -5.79 10.71
N ALA A 42 3.43 -5.39 11.45
CA ALA A 42 3.45 -4.12 12.15
C ALA A 42 4.18 -3.06 11.32
N VAL A 43 3.51 -1.95 11.06
CA VAL A 43 4.04 -0.83 10.26
C VAL A 43 5.33 -0.28 10.87
N GLU A 44 5.36 -0.10 12.19
CA GLU A 44 6.53 0.45 12.89
C GLU A 44 7.72 -0.53 12.97
N ALA A 45 7.43 -1.83 12.84
CA ALA A 45 8.49 -2.84 12.90
C ALA A 45 9.30 -2.97 11.61
N ASN A 46 8.86 -2.35 10.51
CA ASN A 46 9.51 -2.48 9.21
C ASN A 46 9.45 -1.19 8.40
N ALA A 47 10.60 -0.58 8.14
CA ALA A 47 10.69 0.69 7.43
C ALA A 47 10.13 0.62 5.99
N ILE A 48 10.19 -0.52 5.30
CA ILE A 48 9.59 -0.66 3.98
C ILE A 48 8.07 -0.64 4.08
N LEU A 49 7.50 -1.37 5.05
CA LEU A 49 6.06 -1.39 5.27
C LEU A 49 5.55 -0.01 5.68
N HIS A 50 6.29 0.71 6.51
CA HIS A 50 5.98 2.08 6.89
C HIS A 50 5.93 3.03 5.68
N GLU A 51 6.93 2.97 4.79
CA GLU A 51 6.93 3.76 3.56
C GLU A 51 5.75 3.41 2.62
N ILE A 52 5.41 2.13 2.54
CA ILE A 52 4.25 1.66 1.75
C ILE A 52 2.96 2.18 2.35
N TRP A 53 2.83 2.15 3.67
CA TRP A 53 1.68 2.68 4.38
C TRP A 53 1.52 4.18 4.18
N ILE A 54 2.59 4.99 4.27
CA ILE A 54 2.55 6.43 3.94
C ILE A 54 2.10 6.65 2.49
N ASP A 55 2.60 5.86 1.54
CA ASP A 55 2.21 5.97 0.13
C ASP A 55 0.74 5.57 -0.09
N ASP A 56 0.23 4.56 0.62
CA ASP A 56 -1.17 4.16 0.57
C ASP A 56 -2.07 5.28 1.12
N VAL A 57 -1.74 5.81 2.29
CA VAL A 57 -2.45 6.93 2.91
C VAL A 57 -2.51 8.13 1.96
N HIS A 58 -1.35 8.56 1.45
CA HIS A 58 -1.28 9.69 0.52
C HIS A 58 -2.09 9.44 -0.76
N ASN A 59 -1.89 8.31 -1.44
CA ASN A 59 -2.53 8.08 -2.73
C ASN A 59 -4.03 7.82 -2.58
N SER A 60 -4.47 7.09 -1.56
CA SER A 60 -5.88 6.78 -1.34
C SER A 60 -6.69 8.04 -1.02
N THR A 61 -6.19 8.93 -0.17
CA THR A 61 -6.85 10.21 0.12
C THR A 61 -6.80 11.15 -1.09
N ALA A 62 -5.67 11.18 -1.81
CA ALA A 62 -5.51 12.01 -3.01
C ALA A 62 -6.38 11.58 -4.20
N ILE A 63 -6.75 10.31 -4.33
CA ILE A 63 -7.73 9.82 -5.33
C ILE A 63 -9.10 10.46 -5.07
N GLU A 64 -9.47 10.69 -3.82
CA GLU A 64 -10.75 11.33 -3.43
C GLU A 64 -10.69 12.87 -3.42
N GLY A 65 -9.54 13.46 -3.68
CA GLY A 65 -9.41 14.91 -3.85
C GLY A 65 -8.57 15.62 -2.81
N ASN A 66 -8.07 14.93 -1.79
CA ASN A 66 -7.12 15.51 -0.84
C ASN A 66 -5.88 16.02 -1.57
N THR A 67 -5.40 17.20 -1.23
CA THR A 67 -4.32 17.90 -1.95
C THR A 67 -2.98 17.84 -1.24
N MET A 68 -2.92 17.27 -0.03
CA MET A 68 -1.67 17.13 0.70
C MET A 68 -0.65 16.33 -0.13
N THR A 69 0.57 16.85 -0.15
CA THR A 69 1.70 16.13 -0.76
C THR A 69 2.12 14.95 0.11
N ARG A 70 2.81 13.96 -0.48
CA ARG A 70 3.35 12.83 0.27
C ARG A 70 4.20 13.28 1.49
N ALA A 71 5.01 14.33 1.31
CA ALA A 71 5.85 14.86 2.39
C ALA A 71 5.03 15.45 3.54
N GLN A 72 3.92 16.13 3.23
CA GLN A 72 2.99 16.64 4.23
C GLN A 72 2.25 15.51 4.97
N VAL A 73 1.86 14.44 4.26
CA VAL A 73 1.28 13.24 4.87
C VAL A 73 2.30 12.59 5.82
N GLU A 74 3.54 12.41 5.39
CA GLU A 74 4.63 11.88 6.22
C GLU A 74 4.86 12.76 7.47
N GLU A 75 4.90 14.09 7.31
CA GLU A 75 5.07 15.03 8.42
C GLU A 75 3.91 14.96 9.41
N LEU A 76 2.66 14.89 8.91
CA LEU A 76 1.48 14.78 9.74
C LEU A 76 1.51 13.50 10.59
N VAL A 77 1.75 12.36 9.96
CA VAL A 77 1.74 11.05 10.61
C VAL A 77 2.89 10.90 11.62
N GLU A 78 4.09 11.42 11.29
CA GLU A 78 5.26 11.31 12.17
C GLU A 78 5.28 12.35 13.30
N ARG A 79 4.69 13.55 13.09
CA ARG A 79 4.83 14.70 13.98
C ARG A 79 3.50 15.29 14.47
N GLY A 80 2.37 14.75 14.01
CA GLY A 80 1.03 15.23 14.36
C GLY A 80 0.67 16.61 13.79
N ARG A 81 1.40 17.11 12.78
CA ARG A 81 1.18 18.41 12.15
C ARG A 81 1.72 18.46 10.73
N ALA A 82 1.05 19.23 9.88
CA ALA A 82 1.51 19.56 8.53
C ALA A 82 0.94 20.93 8.10
N SER A 83 1.52 21.52 7.06
CA SER A 83 0.98 22.74 6.45
C SER A 83 -0.12 22.39 5.45
N ALA A 84 -1.34 22.14 5.95
CA ALA A 84 -2.53 21.80 5.17
C ALA A 84 -3.80 22.27 5.90
N SER A 85 -4.95 22.20 5.25
CA SER A 85 -6.22 22.50 5.93
C SER A 85 -6.53 21.45 7.02
N LEU A 86 -7.24 21.88 8.08
CA LEU A 86 -7.63 20.97 9.16
C LEU A 86 -8.44 19.79 8.63
N VAL A 87 -9.34 20.01 7.69
CA VAL A 87 -10.18 18.95 7.11
C VAL A 87 -9.32 17.91 6.40
N GLU A 88 -8.37 18.33 5.57
CA GLU A 88 -7.45 17.43 4.87
C GLU A 88 -6.58 16.63 5.83
N MET A 89 -6.09 17.26 6.90
CA MET A 89 -5.32 16.57 7.94
C MET A 89 -6.16 15.52 8.64
N LEU A 90 -7.41 15.82 9.03
CA LEU A 90 -8.31 14.87 9.69
C LEU A 90 -8.70 13.69 8.77
N GLU A 91 -8.85 13.92 7.46
CA GLU A 91 -9.06 12.84 6.48
C GLU A 91 -7.85 11.90 6.38
N VAL A 92 -6.65 12.47 6.40
CA VAL A 92 -5.40 11.70 6.36
C VAL A 92 -5.23 10.91 7.65
N ASP A 93 -5.41 11.53 8.81
CA ASP A 93 -5.28 10.88 10.12
C ASP A 93 -6.26 9.71 10.28
N GLY A 94 -7.54 9.91 9.95
CA GLY A 94 -8.54 8.86 10.02
C GLY A 94 -8.22 7.68 9.09
N TYR A 95 -7.79 7.96 7.85
CA TYR A 95 -7.40 6.91 6.92
C TYR A 95 -6.11 6.20 7.37
N ALA A 96 -5.13 6.93 7.89
CA ALA A 96 -3.87 6.38 8.36
C ALA A 96 -4.06 5.39 9.50
N GLU A 97 -4.90 5.75 10.49
CA GLU A 97 -5.24 4.87 11.62
C GLU A 97 -5.84 3.55 11.15
N VAL A 98 -6.87 3.62 10.30
CA VAL A 98 -7.55 2.40 9.85
C VAL A 98 -6.70 1.58 8.87
N ALA A 99 -5.85 2.18 8.06
CA ALA A 99 -4.91 1.47 7.20
C ALA A 99 -3.89 0.68 8.03
N ASP A 100 -3.33 1.27 9.08
CA ASP A 100 -2.45 0.58 10.03
C ASP A 100 -3.16 -0.60 10.70
N TRP A 101 -4.40 -0.40 11.16
CA TRP A 101 -5.20 -1.47 11.74
C TRP A 101 -5.44 -2.62 10.74
N VAL A 102 -5.77 -2.31 9.48
CA VAL A 102 -5.93 -3.30 8.40
C VAL A 102 -4.65 -4.09 8.20
N TYR A 103 -3.49 -3.43 8.15
CA TYR A 103 -2.21 -4.09 7.92
C TYR A 103 -1.84 -5.06 9.04
N ARG A 104 -2.19 -4.74 10.29
CA ARG A 104 -1.92 -5.60 11.46
C ARG A 104 -2.86 -6.80 11.55
N HIS A 105 -4.14 -6.62 11.26
CA HIS A 105 -5.17 -7.57 11.67
C HIS A 105 -5.82 -8.35 10.51
N ALA A 106 -5.60 -7.96 9.24
CA ALA A 106 -6.27 -8.62 8.12
C ALA A 106 -6.06 -10.14 8.10
N ALA A 107 -4.86 -10.62 8.45
CA ALA A 107 -4.54 -12.04 8.46
C ALA A 107 -5.22 -12.84 9.59
N ASP A 108 -5.85 -12.17 10.56
CA ASP A 108 -6.56 -12.81 11.68
C ASP A 108 -8.00 -13.21 11.30
N TYR A 109 -8.46 -12.82 10.10
CA TYR A 109 -9.82 -13.05 9.63
C TYR A 109 -9.87 -13.98 8.42
N GLN A 110 -11.02 -14.62 8.24
CA GLN A 110 -11.38 -15.34 6.99
C GLN A 110 -12.49 -14.57 6.28
N GLY A 111 -12.15 -13.97 5.13
CA GLY A 111 -13.03 -13.05 4.41
C GLY A 111 -13.16 -11.69 5.14
N VAL A 112 -14.11 -10.88 4.71
CA VAL A 112 -14.32 -9.51 5.23
C VAL A 112 -15.69 -9.45 5.92
N PRO A 113 -15.74 -9.47 7.27
CA PRO A 113 -16.99 -9.27 7.99
C PRO A 113 -17.61 -7.90 7.73
N VAL A 114 -18.93 -7.82 7.68
CA VAL A 114 -19.67 -6.54 7.52
C VAL A 114 -19.33 -5.56 8.65
N THR A 115 -19.09 -6.07 9.86
CA THR A 115 -18.65 -5.26 11.02
C THR A 115 -17.29 -4.60 10.80
N VAL A 116 -16.36 -5.28 10.09
CA VAL A 116 -15.06 -4.69 9.70
C VAL A 116 -15.25 -3.53 8.73
N VAL A 117 -16.18 -3.66 7.78
CA VAL A 117 -16.51 -2.58 6.82
C VAL A 117 -17.07 -1.36 7.54
N SER A 118 -18.03 -1.57 8.45
CA SER A 118 -18.63 -0.49 9.26
C SER A 118 -17.59 0.20 10.14
N GLU A 119 -16.74 -0.56 10.81
CA GLU A 119 -15.71 -0.02 11.69
C GLU A 119 -14.60 0.69 10.91
N ALA A 120 -14.20 0.16 9.75
CA ALA A 120 -13.23 0.83 8.87
C ALA A 120 -13.76 2.19 8.39
N HIS A 121 -15.05 2.25 7.99
CA HIS A 121 -15.66 3.53 7.65
C HIS A 121 -15.72 4.48 8.84
N ARG A 122 -16.18 4.00 10.01
CA ARG A 122 -16.27 4.83 11.21
C ARG A 122 -14.94 5.52 11.50
N ARG A 123 -13.85 4.77 11.58
CA ARG A 123 -12.51 5.30 11.86
C ARG A 123 -12.04 6.27 10.78
N ALA A 124 -12.27 5.94 9.51
CA ALA A 124 -11.81 6.76 8.39
C ALA A 124 -12.47 8.15 8.33
N VAL A 125 -13.71 8.31 8.85
CA VAL A 125 -14.47 9.55 8.70
C VAL A 125 -14.82 10.25 10.01
N GLU A 126 -14.71 9.59 11.15
CA GLU A 126 -15.18 10.11 12.45
C GLU A 126 -14.56 11.47 12.79
N LEU A 127 -13.25 11.62 12.60
CA LEU A 127 -12.54 12.86 12.90
C LEU A 127 -13.01 14.01 12.01
N VAL A 128 -13.13 13.77 10.70
CA VAL A 128 -13.54 14.80 9.74
C VAL A 128 -15.03 15.13 9.89
N TRP A 129 -15.90 14.13 10.11
CA TRP A 129 -17.33 14.36 10.28
C TRP A 129 -17.68 15.03 11.62
N ALA A 130 -16.86 14.90 12.66
CA ALA A 130 -16.99 15.68 13.87
C ALA A 130 -16.83 17.19 13.63
N LYS A 131 -16.10 17.59 12.59
CA LYS A 131 -15.90 19.00 12.19
C LYS A 131 -16.79 19.42 11.03
N GLN A 132 -17.01 18.54 10.07
CA GLN A 132 -17.77 18.79 8.86
C GLN A 132 -18.69 17.58 8.56
N PRO A 133 -19.83 17.47 9.28
CA PRO A 133 -20.75 16.36 9.09
C PRO A 133 -21.40 16.41 7.69
N PRO A 134 -21.76 15.24 7.12
CA PRO A 134 -22.47 15.19 5.85
C PRO A 134 -23.86 15.82 5.98
N ALA A 135 -24.39 16.37 4.89
CA ALA A 135 -25.71 17.01 4.86
C ALA A 135 -26.85 16.07 5.31
N SER A 136 -26.72 14.77 5.03
CA SER A 136 -27.66 13.72 5.45
C SER A 136 -27.62 13.44 6.97
N ARG A 137 -26.59 13.92 7.67
CA ARG A 137 -26.32 13.65 9.10
C ARG A 137 -26.26 12.16 9.44
N ASP A 138 -25.87 11.32 8.48
CA ASP A 138 -25.58 9.93 8.77
C ASP A 138 -24.41 9.81 9.75
N GLN A 139 -24.44 8.77 10.59
CA GLN A 139 -23.39 8.54 11.57
C GLN A 139 -22.22 7.80 10.94
N PRO A 140 -20.96 8.04 11.39
CA PRO A 140 -19.80 7.24 10.99
C PRO A 140 -20.06 5.74 11.18
N GLY A 141 -19.79 4.93 10.15
CA GLY A 141 -20.04 3.49 10.15
C GLY A 141 -21.47 3.06 9.78
N ALA A 142 -22.44 3.98 9.77
CA ALA A 142 -23.82 3.65 9.42
C ALA A 142 -24.04 3.60 7.90
N TRP A 143 -24.86 2.64 7.45
CA TRP A 143 -25.28 2.55 6.05
C TRP A 143 -26.18 3.73 5.71
N ARG A 144 -25.96 4.30 4.52
CA ARG A 144 -26.80 5.40 4.02
C ARG A 144 -28.27 5.01 3.92
N LYS A 145 -29.13 5.94 4.26
CA LYS A 145 -30.59 5.81 4.15
C LYS A 145 -31.15 6.56 2.94
N THR A 146 -30.31 7.37 2.29
CA THR A 146 -30.68 8.18 1.12
C THR A 146 -30.00 7.64 -0.14
N PRO A 147 -30.66 7.76 -1.32
CA PRO A 147 -30.00 7.51 -2.60
C PRO A 147 -28.80 8.44 -2.80
N VAL A 148 -27.75 7.93 -3.42
CA VAL A 148 -26.59 8.73 -3.86
C VAL A 148 -26.36 8.50 -5.35
N GLN A 149 -25.73 9.46 -6.02
CA GLN A 149 -25.34 9.35 -7.40
C GLN A 149 -23.82 9.33 -7.52
N VAL A 150 -23.30 8.32 -8.19
CA VAL A 150 -21.86 8.14 -8.41
C VAL A 150 -21.59 8.22 -9.91
N GLY A 151 -21.38 9.42 -10.42
CA GLY A 151 -21.20 9.65 -11.84
C GLY A 151 -22.38 9.10 -12.66
N LYS A 152 -22.12 8.07 -13.51
CA LYS A 152 -23.13 7.35 -14.30
C LYS A 152 -23.42 5.94 -13.75
N VAL A 153 -22.79 5.54 -12.66
CA VAL A 153 -22.93 4.20 -12.08
C VAL A 153 -24.25 4.07 -11.35
N VAL A 154 -24.96 2.97 -11.59
CA VAL A 154 -26.16 2.60 -10.83
C VAL A 154 -25.71 1.87 -9.58
N VAL A 155 -25.82 2.54 -8.45
CA VAL A 155 -25.49 1.97 -7.13
C VAL A 155 -26.74 1.35 -6.48
N SER A 156 -26.52 0.48 -5.49
CA SER A 156 -27.62 -0.20 -4.79
C SER A 156 -28.59 0.78 -4.14
N VAL A 157 -29.89 0.46 -4.15
CA VAL A 157 -30.87 1.23 -3.39
C VAL A 157 -30.67 1.03 -1.89
N PRO A 158 -30.92 2.05 -1.03
CA PRO A 158 -30.60 1.96 0.40
C PRO A 158 -31.21 0.72 1.10
N ALA A 159 -32.43 0.34 0.75
CA ALA A 159 -33.10 -0.81 1.34
C ALA A 159 -32.43 -2.16 1.04
N ALA A 160 -31.67 -2.27 -0.06
CA ALA A 160 -30.97 -3.49 -0.44
C ALA A 160 -29.58 -3.63 0.20
N ILE A 161 -28.98 -2.52 0.69
CA ILE A 161 -27.61 -2.48 1.17
C ILE A 161 -27.31 -3.56 2.22
N PRO A 162 -28.10 -3.78 3.29
CA PRO A 162 -27.77 -4.79 4.30
C PRO A 162 -27.68 -6.19 3.71
N ALA A 163 -28.67 -6.61 2.92
CA ALA A 163 -28.70 -7.94 2.30
C ALA A 163 -27.56 -8.13 1.28
N GLU A 164 -27.25 -7.10 0.50
CA GLU A 164 -26.15 -7.16 -0.48
C GLU A 164 -24.78 -7.21 0.22
N LEU A 165 -24.59 -6.48 1.33
CA LEU A 165 -23.36 -6.56 2.13
C LEU A 165 -23.19 -7.92 2.79
N ASP A 166 -24.27 -8.53 3.29
CA ASP A 166 -24.22 -9.89 3.85
C ASP A 166 -23.81 -10.90 2.79
N ALA A 167 -24.41 -10.84 1.59
CA ALA A 167 -24.05 -11.69 0.47
C ALA A 167 -22.62 -11.46 -0.02
N TRP A 168 -22.22 -10.20 -0.13
CA TRP A 168 -20.85 -9.80 -0.45
C TRP A 168 -19.85 -10.33 0.57
N SER A 169 -20.08 -10.09 1.85
CA SER A 169 -19.21 -10.56 2.95
C SER A 169 -19.06 -12.08 2.94
N ALA A 170 -20.14 -12.82 2.81
CA ALA A 170 -20.12 -14.28 2.72
C ALA A 170 -19.27 -14.77 1.56
N SER A 171 -19.31 -14.09 0.40
CA SER A 171 -18.57 -14.48 -0.79
C SER A 171 -17.07 -14.13 -0.74
N THR A 172 -16.63 -13.22 0.15
CA THR A 172 -15.21 -12.88 0.30
C THR A 172 -14.38 -14.01 0.92
N ARG A 173 -15.01 -14.99 1.57
CA ARG A 173 -14.32 -16.06 2.32
C ARG A 173 -13.66 -17.09 1.43
N ASP A 174 -14.22 -17.35 0.26
CA ASP A 174 -13.76 -18.42 -0.65
C ASP A 174 -13.47 -17.87 -2.05
N PRO A 175 -12.22 -17.88 -2.49
CA PRO A 175 -11.85 -17.48 -3.86
C PRO A 175 -12.49 -18.33 -4.96
N LYS A 176 -13.03 -19.52 -4.67
CA LYS A 176 -13.63 -20.45 -5.66
C LYS A 176 -12.68 -20.74 -6.83
N GLY A 177 -11.41 -20.97 -6.53
CA GLY A 177 -10.38 -21.26 -7.53
C GLY A 177 -9.89 -20.03 -8.32
N ARG A 178 -10.36 -18.81 -8.03
CA ARG A 178 -9.81 -17.59 -8.62
C ARG A 178 -8.46 -17.25 -7.97
N HIS A 179 -7.58 -16.64 -8.76
CA HIS A 179 -6.38 -16.04 -8.23
C HIS A 179 -6.74 -14.95 -7.18
N PRO A 180 -6.03 -14.84 -6.02
CA PRO A 180 -6.36 -13.90 -4.94
C PRO A 180 -6.53 -12.45 -5.39
N VAL A 181 -5.68 -11.96 -6.29
CA VAL A 181 -5.79 -10.60 -6.85
C VAL A 181 -7.08 -10.41 -7.68
N VAL A 182 -7.48 -11.43 -8.45
CA VAL A 182 -8.73 -11.38 -9.23
C VAL A 182 -9.93 -11.46 -8.29
N HIS A 183 -9.87 -12.29 -7.27
CA HIS A 183 -10.90 -12.38 -6.23
C HIS A 183 -11.08 -11.04 -5.53
N ALA A 184 -10.01 -10.41 -5.09
CA ALA A 184 -10.03 -9.10 -4.47
C ALA A 184 -10.58 -8.01 -5.42
N ALA A 185 -10.21 -8.05 -6.71
CA ALA A 185 -10.71 -7.12 -7.72
C ALA A 185 -12.22 -7.24 -7.94
N VAL A 186 -12.76 -8.47 -8.02
CA VAL A 186 -14.21 -8.72 -8.15
C VAL A 186 -14.97 -8.14 -6.96
N HIS A 187 -14.49 -8.42 -5.73
CA HIS A 187 -15.19 -7.96 -4.52
C HIS A 187 -15.02 -6.46 -4.29
N HIS A 188 -13.89 -5.89 -4.68
CA HIS A 188 -13.70 -4.45 -4.67
C HIS A 188 -14.70 -3.74 -5.61
N ALA A 189 -14.84 -4.20 -6.85
CA ALA A 189 -15.83 -3.65 -7.79
C ALA A 189 -17.26 -3.82 -7.27
N TRP A 190 -17.59 -4.98 -6.71
CA TRP A 190 -18.92 -5.21 -6.13
C TRP A 190 -19.18 -4.29 -4.93
N PHE A 191 -18.21 -4.08 -4.04
CA PHE A 191 -18.31 -3.12 -2.93
C PHE A 191 -18.55 -1.69 -3.43
N GLU A 192 -17.78 -1.24 -4.44
CA GLU A 192 -17.98 0.09 -5.04
C GLU A 192 -19.35 0.26 -5.67
N ARG A 193 -19.96 -0.80 -6.20
CA ARG A 193 -21.33 -0.80 -6.73
C ARG A 193 -22.39 -0.79 -5.62
N ILE A 194 -22.20 -1.52 -4.51
CA ILE A 194 -23.09 -1.43 -3.33
C ILE A 194 -23.10 0.01 -2.81
N HIS A 195 -21.93 0.62 -2.70
CA HIS A 195 -21.75 2.01 -2.27
C HIS A 195 -22.48 2.31 -0.97
N PRO A 196 -22.16 1.60 0.13
CA PRO A 196 -23.01 1.55 1.30
C PRO A 196 -23.07 2.84 2.13
N PHE A 197 -22.19 3.79 1.93
CA PHE A 197 -22.09 5.01 2.71
C PHE A 197 -22.44 6.26 1.88
N VAL A 198 -22.70 7.38 2.55
CA VAL A 198 -22.96 8.65 1.86
C VAL A 198 -21.68 9.27 1.29
N ASP A 199 -20.53 9.00 1.94
CA ASP A 199 -19.18 9.39 1.54
C ASP A 199 -18.18 8.36 2.07
N GLY A 200 -16.91 8.40 1.60
CA GLY A 200 -15.84 7.52 2.09
C GLY A 200 -15.81 6.11 1.47
N ASN A 201 -16.73 5.77 0.55
CA ASN A 201 -16.79 4.44 -0.06
C ASN A 201 -15.47 4.06 -0.76
N GLY A 202 -14.92 4.92 -1.60
CA GLY A 202 -13.67 4.64 -2.29
C GLY A 202 -12.50 4.39 -1.34
N ARG A 203 -12.39 5.16 -0.25
CA ARG A 203 -11.37 4.95 0.79
C ARG A 203 -11.55 3.60 1.48
N VAL A 204 -12.76 3.28 1.92
CA VAL A 204 -13.08 1.98 2.54
C VAL A 204 -12.91 0.83 1.56
N GLY A 205 -13.35 0.99 0.31
CA GLY A 205 -13.19 -0.02 -0.74
C GLY A 205 -11.73 -0.40 -0.98
N ARG A 206 -10.80 0.57 -0.98
CA ARG A 206 -9.36 0.30 -1.10
C ARG A 206 -8.76 -0.33 0.17
N LEU A 207 -9.26 0.03 1.36
CA LEU A 207 -8.88 -0.66 2.61
C LEU A 207 -9.32 -2.12 2.59
N VAL A 208 -10.56 -2.39 2.17
CA VAL A 208 -11.10 -3.75 2.03
C VAL A 208 -10.34 -4.56 0.96
N LEU A 209 -9.98 -3.93 -0.16
CA LEU A 209 -9.11 -4.54 -1.17
C LEU A 209 -7.79 -5.00 -0.55
N ASN A 210 -7.13 -4.11 0.21
CA ASN A 210 -5.86 -4.42 0.87
C ASN A 210 -6.04 -5.46 1.97
N PHE A 211 -7.16 -5.43 2.71
CA PHE A 211 -7.51 -6.45 3.70
C PHE A 211 -7.54 -7.85 3.06
N MET A 212 -8.22 -8.00 1.92
CA MET A 212 -8.30 -9.28 1.20
C MET A 212 -6.94 -9.74 0.65
N LEU A 213 -6.12 -8.83 0.12
CA LEU A 213 -4.78 -9.15 -0.39
C LEU A 213 -3.87 -9.67 0.73
N LEU A 214 -3.86 -9.00 1.87
CA LEU A 214 -3.05 -9.37 3.04
C LEU A 214 -3.42 -10.74 3.61
N GLN A 215 -4.71 -11.12 3.60
CA GLN A 215 -5.17 -12.46 4.01
C GLN A 215 -4.52 -13.58 3.21
N HIS A 216 -4.21 -13.32 1.94
CA HIS A 216 -3.57 -14.27 1.05
C HIS A 216 -2.05 -14.13 0.97
N GLY A 217 -1.45 -13.26 1.81
CA GLY A 217 -0.01 -13.03 1.85
C GLY A 217 0.54 -12.17 0.72
N TYR A 218 -0.34 -11.46 0.00
CA TYR A 218 0.05 -10.41 -0.95
C TYR A 218 0.22 -9.07 -0.21
N PRO A 219 1.21 -8.24 -0.56
CA PRO A 219 1.33 -6.92 0.02
C PRO A 219 0.21 -6.00 -0.48
N PRO A 220 0.00 -4.85 0.21
CA PRO A 220 -1.01 -3.89 -0.19
C PRO A 220 -0.83 -3.39 -1.63
N ALA A 221 -1.94 -3.20 -2.32
CA ALA A 221 -1.99 -2.55 -3.62
C ALA A 221 -2.07 -1.03 -3.46
N VAL A 222 -0.95 -0.33 -3.54
CA VAL A 222 -0.93 1.14 -3.54
C VAL A 222 -1.29 1.64 -4.93
N ILE A 223 -2.54 2.08 -5.10
CA ILE A 223 -3.04 2.63 -6.37
C ILE A 223 -2.64 4.10 -6.45
N ALA A 224 -1.61 4.40 -7.24
CA ALA A 224 -1.13 5.77 -7.39
C ALA A 224 -2.21 6.73 -7.94
N LYS A 225 -2.31 7.96 -7.41
CA LYS A 225 -3.22 9.02 -7.90
C LYS A 225 -3.13 9.21 -9.42
N ALA A 226 -1.93 9.16 -9.97
CA ALA A 226 -1.70 9.27 -11.42
C ALA A 226 -2.37 8.15 -12.24
N ARG A 227 -2.72 7.04 -11.63
CA ARG A 227 -3.44 5.91 -12.25
C ARG A 227 -4.95 5.98 -12.07
N ARG A 228 -5.47 6.99 -11.36
CA ARG A 228 -6.90 7.18 -11.11
C ARG A 228 -7.78 7.01 -12.36
N PRO A 229 -7.48 7.60 -13.54
CA PRO A 229 -8.32 7.44 -14.72
C PRO A 229 -8.44 5.98 -15.16
N ARG A 230 -7.34 5.22 -15.12
CA ARG A 230 -7.33 3.79 -15.50
C ARG A 230 -8.04 2.93 -14.45
N TYR A 231 -7.90 3.26 -13.18
CA TYR A 231 -8.57 2.60 -12.07
C TYR A 231 -10.10 2.76 -12.19
N LEU A 232 -10.60 3.99 -12.37
CA LEU A 232 -12.03 4.25 -12.55
C LEU A 232 -12.58 3.61 -13.83
N HIS A 233 -11.81 3.60 -14.92
CA HIS A 233 -12.19 2.86 -16.13
C HIS A 233 -12.29 1.35 -15.87
N GLY A 234 -11.36 0.79 -15.06
CA GLY A 234 -11.40 -0.61 -14.64
C GLY A 234 -12.65 -0.96 -13.83
N LEU A 235 -13.07 -0.08 -12.91
CA LEU A 235 -14.31 -0.23 -12.14
C LEU A 235 -15.53 -0.20 -13.08
N ALA A 236 -15.62 0.76 -14.00
CA ALA A 236 -16.72 0.84 -14.96
C ALA A 236 -16.83 -0.42 -15.84
N LEU A 237 -15.70 -0.97 -16.31
CA LEU A 237 -15.72 -2.23 -17.06
C LEU A 237 -16.11 -3.43 -16.21
N ALA A 238 -15.78 -3.41 -14.92
CA ALA A 238 -16.16 -4.48 -13.98
C ALA A 238 -17.68 -4.48 -13.73
N ASP A 239 -18.35 -3.33 -13.74
CA ASP A 239 -19.81 -3.22 -13.68
C ASP A 239 -20.47 -3.89 -14.90
N ASP A 240 -19.81 -3.86 -16.07
CA ASP A 240 -20.22 -4.57 -17.29
C ASP A 240 -19.76 -6.05 -17.32
N GLY A 241 -19.23 -6.58 -16.20
CA GLY A 241 -18.79 -7.97 -16.07
C GLY A 241 -17.33 -8.22 -16.48
N ASN A 242 -16.57 -7.21 -16.92
CA ASN A 242 -15.18 -7.37 -17.32
C ASN A 242 -14.22 -6.80 -16.24
N VAL A 243 -13.80 -7.65 -15.31
CA VAL A 243 -12.89 -7.28 -14.21
C VAL A 243 -11.42 -7.20 -14.62
N ASN A 244 -11.04 -7.63 -15.84
CA ASN A 244 -9.62 -7.84 -16.21
C ASN A 244 -8.78 -6.56 -16.12
N VAL A 245 -9.34 -5.41 -16.50
CA VAL A 245 -8.60 -4.13 -16.43
C VAL A 245 -8.36 -3.71 -14.99
N LEU A 246 -9.36 -3.87 -14.13
CA LEU A 246 -9.23 -3.60 -12.70
C LEU A 246 -8.21 -4.55 -12.04
N ALA A 247 -8.32 -5.85 -12.32
CA ALA A 247 -7.37 -6.85 -11.82
C ALA A 247 -5.94 -6.56 -12.27
N GLU A 248 -5.73 -6.10 -13.51
CA GLU A 248 -4.40 -5.69 -13.97
C GLU A 248 -3.87 -4.45 -13.23
N VAL A 249 -4.71 -3.45 -12.97
CA VAL A 249 -4.32 -2.26 -12.18
C VAL A 249 -3.88 -2.68 -10.79
N ILE A 250 -4.66 -3.53 -10.13
CA ILE A 250 -4.35 -4.04 -8.78
C ILE A 250 -3.08 -4.90 -8.81
N ALA A 251 -2.95 -5.84 -9.76
CA ALA A 251 -1.78 -6.70 -9.88
C ALA A 251 -0.48 -5.89 -10.03
N ARG A 252 -0.50 -4.83 -10.84
CA ARG A 252 0.65 -3.93 -11.01
C ARG A 252 0.96 -3.10 -9.77
N ALA A 253 -0.05 -2.70 -9.02
CA ALA A 253 0.14 -2.01 -7.75
C ALA A 253 0.80 -2.95 -6.71
N VAL A 254 0.33 -4.20 -6.62
CA VAL A 254 0.93 -5.25 -5.78
C VAL A 254 2.39 -5.54 -6.19
N SER A 255 2.68 -5.69 -7.50
CA SER A 255 4.05 -5.91 -7.99
C SER A 255 4.99 -4.74 -7.62
N GLY A 256 4.50 -3.49 -7.72
CA GLY A 256 5.26 -2.33 -7.29
C GLY A 256 5.62 -2.38 -5.80
N THR A 257 4.70 -2.83 -4.95
CA THR A 257 4.94 -3.02 -3.52
C THR A 257 5.88 -4.20 -3.25
N LEU A 258 5.70 -5.34 -3.92
CA LEU A 258 6.60 -6.51 -3.82
C LEU A 258 8.04 -6.14 -4.17
N THR A 259 8.25 -5.37 -5.23
CA THR A 259 9.58 -4.92 -5.64
C THR A 259 10.31 -4.18 -4.52
N ARG A 260 9.61 -3.39 -3.69
CA ARG A 260 10.21 -2.69 -2.54
C ARG A 260 10.77 -3.64 -1.48
N PHE A 261 10.18 -4.80 -1.30
CA PHE A 261 10.69 -5.83 -0.39
C PHE A 261 11.79 -6.67 -1.04
N LEU A 262 11.57 -7.11 -2.29
CA LEU A 262 12.47 -8.07 -2.95
C LEU A 262 13.80 -7.45 -3.39
N VAL A 263 13.78 -6.22 -3.91
CA VAL A 263 15.02 -5.56 -4.37
C VAL A 263 16.08 -5.48 -3.26
N PRO A 264 15.75 -4.99 -2.04
CA PRO A 264 16.73 -4.99 -0.94
C PRO A 264 17.08 -6.39 -0.44
N ALA A 265 16.14 -7.34 -0.51
CA ALA A 265 16.35 -8.71 -0.06
C ALA A 265 17.37 -9.45 -0.92
N LEU A 266 17.36 -9.18 -2.23
CA LEU A 266 18.18 -9.84 -3.24
C LEU A 266 19.41 -9.02 -3.65
N ALA A 267 19.50 -7.76 -3.21
CA ALA A 267 20.59 -6.88 -3.60
C ALA A 267 21.91 -7.26 -2.92
N GLY A 268 22.98 -7.34 -3.68
CA GLY A 268 24.34 -7.40 -3.16
C GLY A 268 24.72 -6.13 -2.38
N GLU A 269 25.78 -6.21 -1.55
CA GLU A 269 26.18 -5.14 -0.63
C GLU A 269 26.46 -3.78 -1.28
N ALA A 270 26.95 -3.77 -2.54
CA ALA A 270 27.25 -2.55 -3.28
C ALA A 270 26.06 -1.99 -4.07
N ARG A 271 24.93 -2.68 -4.14
CA ARG A 271 23.77 -2.23 -4.91
C ARG A 271 23.06 -1.08 -4.23
N LEU A 272 22.69 -0.08 -5.03
CA LEU A 272 21.89 1.04 -4.55
C LEU A 272 20.44 0.60 -4.32
N VAL A 273 19.91 0.91 -3.15
CA VAL A 273 18.53 0.62 -2.74
C VAL A 273 17.95 1.84 -2.01
N PRO A 274 16.62 2.02 -1.95
CA PRO A 274 16.00 3.08 -1.17
C PRO A 274 16.44 3.07 0.30
N LEU A 275 16.52 4.24 0.94
CA LEU A 275 16.91 4.35 2.36
C LEU A 275 15.98 3.55 3.29
N SER A 276 14.68 3.46 2.96
CA SER A 276 13.72 2.61 3.67
C SER A 276 14.12 1.13 3.67
N ALA A 277 14.66 0.68 2.54
CA ALA A 277 15.15 -0.68 2.39
C ALA A 277 16.41 -0.98 3.22
N LEU A 278 17.32 -0.01 3.34
CA LEU A 278 18.46 -0.10 4.23
C LEU A 278 18.05 -0.07 5.71
N ALA A 279 17.05 0.75 6.05
CA ALA A 279 16.50 0.85 7.39
C ALA A 279 15.86 -0.46 7.85
N ALA A 280 15.13 -1.17 6.98
CA ALA A 280 14.44 -2.42 7.29
C ALA A 280 15.35 -3.53 7.83
N ARG A 281 16.64 -3.49 7.49
CA ARG A 281 17.64 -4.49 7.89
C ARG A 281 18.83 -3.89 8.62
N GLY A 282 18.78 -2.61 8.94
CA GLY A 282 19.84 -1.85 9.57
C GLY A 282 19.49 -1.39 10.99
N PRO A 283 20.48 -0.84 11.72
CA PRO A 283 20.28 -0.33 13.07
C PRO A 283 19.66 1.08 13.11
N TYR A 284 19.32 1.67 11.97
CA TYR A 284 18.84 3.06 11.87
C TYR A 284 17.49 3.13 11.19
N SER A 285 16.63 4.06 11.65
CA SER A 285 15.36 4.36 10.99
C SER A 285 15.56 5.06 9.63
N SER A 286 14.58 4.99 8.73
CA SER A 286 14.59 5.68 7.44
C SER A 286 14.75 7.20 7.60
N ALA A 287 14.06 7.79 8.59
CA ALA A 287 14.18 9.21 8.92
C ALA A 287 15.62 9.59 9.34
N TYR A 288 16.26 8.77 10.16
CA TYR A 288 17.64 9.02 10.57
C TYR A 288 18.63 8.87 9.40
N LEU A 289 18.41 7.89 8.51
CA LEU A 289 19.26 7.74 7.31
C LEU A 289 19.12 8.95 6.38
N ARG A 290 17.90 9.52 6.22
CA ARG A 290 17.71 10.77 5.47
C ARG A 290 18.47 11.92 6.09
N LEU A 291 18.44 12.07 7.42
CA LEU A 291 19.20 13.09 8.11
C LEU A 291 20.70 12.94 7.84
N LEU A 292 21.23 11.73 7.85
CA LEU A 292 22.63 11.47 7.53
C LEU A 292 23.01 11.83 6.09
N VAL A 293 22.08 11.64 5.14
CA VAL A 293 22.27 12.06 3.74
C VAL A 293 22.28 13.57 3.64
N PHE A 294 21.34 14.27 4.26
CA PHE A 294 21.30 15.74 4.28
C PHE A 294 22.54 16.35 4.96
N ASP A 295 23.05 15.71 6.01
CA ASP A 295 24.30 16.11 6.68
C ASP A 295 25.56 15.74 5.89
N GLY A 296 25.45 15.12 4.71
CA GLY A 296 26.59 14.65 3.91
C GLY A 296 27.39 13.51 4.53
N LYS A 297 26.84 12.86 5.58
CA LYS A 297 27.51 11.78 6.34
C LYS A 297 27.31 10.40 5.72
N LEU A 298 26.20 10.19 5.04
CA LEU A 298 25.90 8.96 4.30
C LEU A 298 25.88 9.25 2.81
N LYS A 299 26.68 8.51 2.04
CA LYS A 299 26.66 8.59 0.57
C LYS A 299 25.30 8.10 0.05
N ALA A 300 24.66 8.89 -0.79
CA ALA A 300 23.40 8.55 -1.44
C ALA A 300 23.27 9.23 -2.80
N VAL A 301 22.42 8.69 -3.66
CA VAL A 301 22.12 9.21 -5.00
C VAL A 301 20.62 9.50 -5.05
N PRO A 302 20.18 10.69 -5.52
CA PRO A 302 18.77 10.97 -5.71
C PRO A 302 18.23 10.17 -6.90
N ASP A 303 17.00 9.64 -6.75
CA ASP A 303 16.26 8.95 -7.79
C ASP A 303 14.77 9.34 -7.71
N GLY A 304 14.37 10.32 -8.49
CA GLY A 304 13.07 10.97 -8.40
C GLY A 304 12.85 11.57 -6.99
N ASN A 305 11.84 11.09 -6.29
CA ASN A 305 11.51 11.52 -4.92
C ASN A 305 12.20 10.66 -3.83
N LEU A 306 13.08 9.74 -4.23
CA LEU A 306 13.75 8.82 -3.32
C LEU A 306 15.25 9.12 -3.23
N TRP A 307 15.82 8.80 -2.09
CA TRP A 307 17.27 8.69 -1.93
C TRP A 307 17.67 7.23 -1.92
N LEU A 308 18.64 6.88 -2.80
CA LEU A 308 19.22 5.55 -2.88
C LEU A 308 20.60 5.56 -2.22
N SER A 309 20.90 4.53 -1.43
CA SER A 309 22.22 4.27 -0.90
C SER A 309 22.52 2.76 -0.94
N SER A 310 23.67 2.32 -0.45
CA SER A 310 24.02 0.90 -0.46
C SER A 310 24.38 0.41 0.95
N LYS A 311 24.21 -0.90 1.17
CA LYS A 311 24.67 -1.56 2.41
C LYS A 311 26.16 -1.32 2.64
N LYS A 312 26.98 -1.31 1.57
CA LYS A 312 28.41 -1.00 1.62
C LYS A 312 28.65 0.41 2.16
N TRP A 313 27.98 1.44 1.64
CA TRP A 313 28.14 2.82 2.11
C TRP A 313 27.65 3.02 3.53
N LEU A 314 26.60 2.34 3.93
CA LEU A 314 26.11 2.35 5.31
C LEU A 314 27.15 1.70 6.26
N GLN A 315 27.76 0.59 5.86
CA GLN A 315 28.82 -0.07 6.64
C GLN A 315 30.07 0.79 6.74
N GLU A 316 30.46 1.49 5.65
CA GLU A 316 31.55 2.47 5.66
C GLU A 316 31.27 3.58 6.68
N TYR A 317 30.08 4.20 6.65
CA TYR A 317 29.66 5.21 7.63
C TYR A 317 29.72 4.67 9.06
N MET A 318 29.20 3.48 9.31
CA MET A 318 29.23 2.86 10.65
C MET A 318 30.66 2.63 11.16
N ARG A 319 31.55 2.19 10.29
CA ARG A 319 32.97 1.97 10.61
C ARG A 319 33.69 3.29 10.90
N ASP A 320 33.43 4.33 10.11
CA ASP A 320 34.11 5.64 10.26
C ASP A 320 33.62 6.37 11.51
N ARG A 321 32.38 6.10 11.97
CA ARG A 321 31.84 6.66 13.21
C ARG A 321 32.46 6.07 14.48
N ASP A 322 33.04 4.87 14.41
CA ASP A 322 33.52 4.12 15.56
C ASP A 322 35.07 4.04 15.76
N PRO A 323 35.91 5.00 15.32
CA PRO A 323 37.36 4.98 15.65
C PRO A 323 37.64 5.31 17.12
N ARG A 324 36.64 5.82 17.89
CA ARG A 324 36.88 6.31 19.27
C ARG A 324 36.23 5.46 20.37
N GLY A 325 35.25 4.63 20.04
CA GLY A 325 34.49 3.81 21.01
C GLY A 325 35.34 2.66 21.59
N HIS A 326 36.12 1.99 20.78
CA HIS A 326 36.90 0.83 21.21
C HIS A 326 38.22 1.16 21.92
N LYS A 327 38.80 2.36 21.74
CA LYS A 327 40.03 2.74 22.41
C LYS A 327 39.87 3.16 23.88
N SER A 328 38.67 3.54 24.31
CA SER A 328 38.44 3.98 25.70
C SER A 328 38.17 2.84 26.68
N LEU A 329 37.66 1.70 26.21
CA LEU A 329 37.37 0.54 27.06
C LEU A 329 38.58 -0.36 27.31
N SER A 330 39.56 -0.39 26.42
CA SER A 330 40.83 -1.16 26.64
C SER A 330 41.81 -0.50 27.61
N LYS A 331 41.72 0.83 27.79
CA LYS A 331 42.61 1.55 28.76
C LYS A 331 42.08 1.53 30.19
N ARG A 332 40.79 1.20 30.43
CA ARG A 332 40.23 1.08 31.79
C ARG A 332 40.48 -0.29 32.46
N ARG A 333 40.90 -1.31 31.72
CA ARG A 333 41.20 -2.66 32.25
C ARG A 333 42.63 -2.91 32.61
N LYS A 334 43.57 -1.92 32.47
CA LYS A 334 44.96 -2.04 32.84
C LYS A 334 45.35 -1.17 34.04
N LYS A 335 44.41 -0.66 34.82
CA LYS A 335 44.65 -0.03 36.12
C LYS A 335 43.65 -0.58 37.15
N LYS A 336 43.85 -1.83 37.51
CA LYS A 336 43.50 -2.41 38.79
C LYS A 336 44.40 -3.62 39.02
#